data_9e87501a9e795579115be82b58365b1e
#
_entry.id   9e87501a9e795579115be82b58365b1e
#
_cell.length_a   1.000
_cell.length_b   1.000
_cell.length_c   1.000
_cell.angle_alpha   90.00
_cell.angle_beta   90.00
_cell.angle_gamma   90.00
#
_symmetry.space_group_name_H-M   'P 1'
#
loop_
_entity.id
_entity.type
_entity.pdbx_description
1 polymer ?
#
loop_
_entity_poly.entity_id
_entity_poly.type
_entity_poly.pdbx_seq_one_letter_code
_entity_poly.pdbx_strand_id
1 'polypeptide(L)'
;TACIGGKAAGMLLARNILRDEAPELYRTRVEPHDSYYIGADVFYTYGVQNGLWSSRIRMVEEADYLEYAQPIRELLLNGTFMPSIKEQFLSMLEYFGQSPIIVRSSSILEDGFGNAFAGKYESVFCPNQGSLEQRYAVFERAVKQVYASTVNPDAIRYRAERKLLDRDEQMALLVMRVCGDVHGDYYYPHIAGVGHSKNLYLNRQNASEENKGMLRLVFGMGTRAVDREADDYARLLNMDHPTAPPMVAYGDEYKYSQHKMDVIALKDNAFETIRVQSIDKRDIKADPSLFMERDYPTVSRLREMGLSTADAPDILNFRKLLRNTDFTDVMTEVMRVLEEKYSYPVDIEYACNFDQDGNYRVNLLQCRPLQTRGVGAAGVMPNVKEFYFRTSGNFMGGNVCLPIRYAVMVQVEPYLDLPEQRKYQVARKLGELNNRLRGEGTILLGPGRWGTTTPSLGVPVHFMEINRFDCIAELAYSSHGLRPELSYGSHFFQDLVEAGSFYVALYPGEDGCVFQDTLFADCENVYAQLMPSDAEDVMADVIRVYDLGKDQTILYSEVGSQTCFLAKV
;
A
#
# COMPACT_ATOMS: atom_id res chain seq x y z
N THR A 1 16.96 -29.20 -7.53
CA THR A 1 16.42 -28.57 -6.32
C THR A 1 15.24 -27.71 -6.70
N ALA A 2 14.05 -28.03 -6.14
CA ALA A 2 12.82 -27.27 -6.40
C ALA A 2 13.03 -25.78 -6.07
N CYS A 3 12.67 -24.88 -6.99
CA CYS A 3 12.70 -23.45 -6.74
C CYS A 3 11.49 -23.07 -5.87
N ILE A 4 11.73 -22.45 -4.72
CA ILE A 4 10.68 -22.03 -3.77
C ILE A 4 10.18 -20.60 -4.01
N GLY A 5 10.76 -19.90 -4.99
CA GLY A 5 10.40 -18.53 -5.36
C GLY A 5 10.91 -17.45 -4.42
N GLY A 6 10.70 -16.18 -4.83
CA GLY A 6 11.30 -15.02 -4.16
C GLY A 6 10.72 -14.75 -2.78
N LYS A 7 9.39 -14.77 -2.63
CA LYS A 7 8.72 -14.47 -1.36
C LYS A 7 9.12 -15.46 -0.25
N ALA A 8 9.11 -16.76 -0.54
CA ALA A 8 9.53 -17.78 0.42
C ALA A 8 11.03 -17.66 0.75
N ALA A 9 11.87 -17.41 -0.25
CA ALA A 9 13.30 -17.22 -0.05
C ALA A 9 13.60 -15.99 0.81
N GLY A 10 12.94 -14.86 0.55
CA GLY A 10 13.10 -13.62 1.32
C GLY A 10 12.69 -13.79 2.79
N MET A 11 11.56 -14.45 3.05
CA MET A 11 11.13 -14.75 4.41
C MET A 11 12.12 -15.65 5.16
N LEU A 12 12.59 -16.73 4.54
CA LEU A 12 13.58 -17.65 5.15
C LEU A 12 14.92 -16.95 5.41
N LEU A 13 15.37 -16.13 4.46
CA LEU A 13 16.60 -15.37 4.60
C LEU A 13 16.51 -14.41 5.79
N ALA A 14 15.42 -13.64 5.88
CA ALA A 14 15.22 -12.71 6.97
C ALA A 14 15.19 -13.39 8.34
N ARG A 15 14.52 -14.53 8.45
CA ARG A 15 14.50 -15.31 9.70
C ARG A 15 15.88 -15.87 10.06
N ASN A 16 16.65 -16.33 9.10
CA ASN A 16 18.01 -16.76 9.32
C ASN A 16 18.91 -15.61 9.78
N ILE A 17 18.78 -14.44 9.15
CA ILE A 17 19.52 -13.24 9.56
C ILE A 17 19.19 -12.89 11.02
N LEU A 18 17.93 -12.83 11.40
CA LEU A 18 17.54 -12.52 12.79
C LEU A 18 18.06 -13.56 13.78
N ARG A 19 18.01 -14.86 13.40
CA ARG A 19 18.55 -15.92 14.26
C ARG A 19 20.05 -15.78 14.50
N ASP A 20 20.79 -15.46 13.44
CA ASP A 20 22.26 -15.47 13.47
C ASP A 20 22.83 -14.16 14.04
N GLU A 21 22.18 -13.00 13.77
CA GLU A 21 22.66 -11.68 14.17
C GLU A 21 22.02 -11.13 15.45
N ALA A 22 20.81 -11.56 15.75
CA ALA A 22 20.07 -11.15 16.96
C ALA A 22 19.47 -12.38 17.68
N PRO A 23 20.29 -13.35 18.11
CA PRO A 23 19.82 -14.66 18.60
C PRO A 23 18.92 -14.55 19.83
N GLU A 24 19.17 -13.62 20.75
CA GLU A 24 18.34 -13.43 21.93
C GLU A 24 16.97 -12.86 21.56
N LEU A 25 16.91 -11.85 20.69
CA LEU A 25 15.69 -11.31 20.13
C LEU A 25 14.89 -12.39 19.40
N TYR A 26 15.57 -13.17 18.55
CA TYR A 26 14.94 -14.26 17.81
C TYR A 26 14.32 -15.29 18.76
N ARG A 27 15.06 -15.73 19.76
CA ARG A 27 14.61 -16.73 20.73
C ARG A 27 13.43 -16.27 21.59
N THR A 28 13.40 -14.99 22.00
CA THR A 28 12.42 -14.47 22.95
C THR A 28 11.22 -13.80 22.30
N ARG A 29 11.38 -13.18 21.13
CA ARG A 29 10.38 -12.33 20.51
C ARG A 29 9.90 -12.78 19.14
N VAL A 30 10.64 -13.64 18.42
CA VAL A 30 10.21 -14.11 17.08
C VAL A 30 9.51 -15.46 17.22
N GLU A 31 8.34 -15.56 16.62
CA GLU A 31 7.58 -16.83 16.59
C GLU A 31 8.25 -17.84 15.66
N PRO A 32 8.33 -19.11 16.06
CA PRO A 32 8.81 -20.17 15.17
C PRO A 32 7.99 -20.25 13.89
N HIS A 33 8.67 -20.55 12.80
CA HIS A 33 8.07 -20.65 11.49
C HIS A 33 7.37 -22.00 11.29
N ASP A 34 6.15 -21.99 10.72
CA ASP A 34 5.38 -23.16 10.39
C ASP A 34 4.80 -23.01 8.96
N SER A 35 5.54 -23.52 7.99
CA SER A 35 5.20 -23.39 6.57
C SER A 35 5.57 -24.62 5.77
N TYR A 36 4.87 -24.77 4.66
CA TYR A 36 5.11 -25.79 3.65
C TYR A 36 5.39 -25.11 2.31
N TYR A 37 6.35 -25.63 1.56
CA TYR A 37 6.78 -25.06 0.30
C TYR A 37 6.39 -25.99 -0.84
N ILE A 38 5.63 -25.48 -1.81
CA ILE A 38 5.29 -26.19 -3.05
C ILE A 38 6.20 -25.61 -4.14
N GLY A 39 7.10 -26.41 -4.65
CA GLY A 39 8.07 -25.98 -5.64
C GLY A 39 7.44 -25.62 -6.98
N ALA A 40 8.15 -24.84 -7.77
CA ALA A 40 7.71 -24.47 -9.12
C ALA A 40 7.57 -25.66 -10.07
N ASP A 41 8.24 -26.77 -9.80
CA ASP A 41 8.10 -28.03 -10.51
C ASP A 41 6.67 -28.59 -10.49
N VAL A 42 5.93 -28.35 -9.40
CA VAL A 42 4.50 -28.69 -9.31
C VAL A 42 3.67 -27.86 -10.29
N PHE A 43 3.96 -26.57 -10.43
CA PHE A 43 3.32 -25.69 -11.41
C PHE A 43 3.58 -26.17 -12.84
N TYR A 44 4.83 -26.52 -13.17
CA TYR A 44 5.19 -27.06 -14.48
C TYR A 44 4.49 -28.38 -14.75
N THR A 45 4.51 -29.30 -13.80
CA THR A 45 3.85 -30.60 -13.94
C THR A 45 2.35 -30.44 -14.16
N TYR A 46 1.72 -29.55 -13.39
CA TYR A 46 0.31 -29.19 -13.55
C TYR A 46 0.02 -28.62 -14.93
N GLY A 47 0.89 -27.72 -15.42
CA GLY A 47 0.76 -27.10 -16.74
C GLY A 47 0.90 -28.10 -17.88
N VAL A 48 1.87 -29.02 -17.80
CA VAL A 48 2.07 -30.10 -18.80
C VAL A 48 0.86 -31.01 -18.85
N GLN A 49 0.40 -31.49 -17.68
CA GLN A 49 -0.72 -32.41 -17.59
C GLN A 49 -2.02 -31.82 -18.17
N ASN A 50 -2.23 -30.53 -18.01
CA ASN A 50 -3.47 -29.84 -18.43
C ASN A 50 -3.33 -29.08 -19.77
N GLY A 51 -2.25 -29.28 -20.52
CA GLY A 51 -2.08 -28.71 -21.87
C GLY A 51 -1.82 -27.19 -21.90
N LEU A 52 -1.34 -26.62 -20.80
CA LEU A 52 -1.13 -25.18 -20.65
C LEU A 52 -0.11 -24.59 -21.63
N TRP A 53 0.95 -25.32 -21.92
CA TRP A 53 2.12 -24.78 -22.62
C TRP A 53 1.86 -24.37 -24.06
N SER A 54 1.03 -25.10 -24.79
CA SER A 54 0.66 -24.73 -26.16
C SER A 54 -0.08 -23.40 -26.23
N SER A 55 -0.95 -23.13 -25.26
CA SER A 55 -1.70 -21.89 -25.14
C SER A 55 -0.81 -20.72 -24.72
N ARG A 56 0.15 -20.99 -23.82
CA ARG A 56 1.10 -19.98 -23.34
C ARG A 56 2.09 -19.52 -24.42
N ILE A 57 2.59 -20.43 -25.24
CA ILE A 57 3.46 -20.07 -26.37
C ILE A 57 2.73 -19.12 -27.31
N ARG A 58 1.47 -19.43 -27.66
CA ARG A 58 0.65 -18.54 -28.50
C ARG A 58 0.46 -17.16 -27.88
N MET A 59 0.20 -17.08 -26.57
CA MET A 59 0.03 -15.80 -25.88
C MET A 59 1.27 -14.89 -25.99
N VAL A 60 2.48 -15.47 -25.96
CA VAL A 60 3.73 -14.70 -26.05
C VAL A 60 4.02 -14.24 -27.49
N GLU A 61 3.64 -15.03 -28.48
CA GLU A 61 3.90 -14.77 -29.92
C GLU A 61 2.89 -13.79 -30.55
N GLU A 62 1.70 -13.63 -29.97
CA GLU A 62 0.62 -12.82 -30.52
C GLU A 62 0.66 -11.38 -29.98
N ALA A 63 0.25 -10.43 -30.82
CA ALA A 63 0.25 -9.01 -30.45
C ALA A 63 -0.81 -8.67 -29.38
N ASP A 64 -1.90 -9.43 -29.30
CA ASP A 64 -2.98 -9.25 -28.33
C ASP A 64 -2.94 -10.34 -27.25
N TYR A 65 -1.92 -10.27 -26.40
CA TYR A 65 -1.69 -11.22 -25.32
C TYR A 65 -2.81 -11.27 -24.28
N LEU A 66 -3.66 -10.24 -24.15
CA LEU A 66 -4.78 -10.22 -23.21
C LEU A 66 -5.94 -11.11 -23.67
N GLU A 67 -6.17 -11.26 -24.97
CA GLU A 67 -7.21 -12.15 -25.52
C GLU A 67 -6.92 -13.62 -25.19
N TYR A 68 -5.65 -14.00 -25.19
CA TYR A 68 -5.22 -15.37 -24.88
C TYR A 68 -5.15 -15.69 -23.40
N ALA A 69 -5.23 -14.69 -22.52
CA ALA A 69 -5.14 -14.88 -21.07
C ALA A 69 -6.34 -15.63 -20.49
N GLN A 70 -7.54 -15.36 -20.98
CA GLN A 70 -8.77 -15.96 -20.45
C GLN A 70 -8.84 -17.48 -20.64
N PRO A 71 -8.57 -18.05 -21.83
CA PRO A 71 -8.50 -19.50 -22.02
C PRO A 71 -7.46 -20.18 -21.11
N ILE A 72 -6.30 -19.55 -20.92
CA ILE A 72 -5.25 -20.06 -20.04
C ILE A 72 -5.74 -20.07 -18.58
N ARG A 73 -6.40 -19.00 -18.17
CA ARG A 73 -6.98 -18.88 -16.83
C ARG A 73 -7.99 -19.99 -16.54
N GLU A 74 -8.84 -20.30 -17.50
CA GLU A 74 -9.80 -21.38 -17.39
C GLU A 74 -9.14 -22.76 -17.28
N LEU A 75 -8.09 -23.02 -18.05
CA LEU A 75 -7.30 -24.25 -17.94
C LEU A 75 -6.68 -24.37 -16.53
N LEU A 76 -6.12 -23.29 -15.98
CA LEU A 76 -5.53 -23.28 -14.65
C LEU A 76 -6.56 -23.51 -13.55
N LEU A 77 -7.78 -22.98 -13.68
CA LEU A 77 -8.85 -23.16 -12.69
C LEU A 77 -9.48 -24.54 -12.73
N ASN A 78 -9.58 -25.17 -13.92
CA ASN A 78 -10.31 -26.42 -14.10
C ASN A 78 -9.41 -27.66 -14.28
N GLY A 79 -8.11 -27.50 -14.30
CA GLY A 79 -7.15 -28.59 -14.40
C GLY A 79 -7.18 -29.56 -13.22
N THR A 80 -6.46 -30.65 -13.34
CA THR A 80 -6.34 -31.71 -12.31
C THR A 80 -4.88 -31.92 -11.91
N PHE A 81 -4.65 -32.25 -10.64
CA PHE A 81 -3.33 -32.63 -10.14
C PHE A 81 -3.08 -34.12 -10.29
N MET A 82 -1.84 -34.51 -10.48
CA MET A 82 -1.43 -35.91 -10.43
C MET A 82 -1.75 -36.54 -9.08
N PRO A 83 -2.09 -37.83 -9.02
CA PRO A 83 -2.39 -38.54 -7.76
C PRO A 83 -1.28 -38.39 -6.71
N SER A 84 -0.01 -38.48 -7.10
CA SER A 84 1.12 -38.32 -6.20
C SER A 84 1.23 -36.94 -5.56
N ILE A 85 0.86 -35.87 -6.29
CA ILE A 85 0.82 -34.51 -5.77
C ILE A 85 -0.37 -34.37 -4.80
N LYS A 86 -1.52 -34.94 -5.16
CA LYS A 86 -2.71 -34.95 -4.29
C LYS A 86 -2.41 -35.62 -2.95
N GLU A 87 -1.71 -36.75 -2.94
CA GLU A 87 -1.31 -37.44 -1.71
C GLU A 87 -0.42 -36.58 -0.81
N GLN A 88 0.53 -35.82 -1.41
CA GLN A 88 1.38 -34.88 -0.66
C GLN A 88 0.56 -33.73 -0.06
N PHE A 89 -0.41 -33.19 -0.81
CA PHE A 89 -1.31 -32.16 -0.30
C PHE A 89 -2.19 -32.65 0.86
N LEU A 90 -2.69 -33.87 0.76
CA LEU A 90 -3.46 -34.50 1.85
C LEU A 90 -2.58 -34.66 3.11
N SER A 91 -1.35 -35.16 2.97
CA SER A 91 -0.41 -35.29 4.10
C SER A 91 -0.07 -33.95 4.74
N MET A 92 0.08 -32.88 3.94
CA MET A 92 0.28 -31.53 4.45
C MET A 92 -0.93 -31.03 5.24
N LEU A 93 -2.14 -31.26 4.72
CA LEU A 93 -3.38 -30.86 5.40
C LEU A 93 -3.63 -31.66 6.69
N GLU A 94 -3.22 -32.91 6.75
CA GLU A 94 -3.20 -33.71 7.99
C GLU A 94 -2.24 -33.10 9.02
N TYR A 95 -1.04 -32.67 8.59
CA TYR A 95 -0.06 -31.99 9.45
C TYR A 95 -0.63 -30.69 10.04
N PHE A 96 -1.24 -29.81 9.22
CA PHE A 96 -1.83 -28.57 9.71
C PHE A 96 -3.10 -28.79 10.56
N GLY A 97 -3.75 -29.94 10.46
CA GLY A 97 -5.01 -30.21 11.12
C GLY A 97 -6.09 -29.21 10.69
N GLN A 98 -6.82 -28.67 11.64
CA GLN A 98 -7.86 -27.65 11.38
C GLN A 98 -7.37 -26.21 11.63
N SER A 99 -6.07 -26.00 11.66
CA SER A 99 -5.53 -24.64 11.74
C SER A 99 -5.76 -23.91 10.43
N PRO A 100 -6.23 -22.65 10.46
CA PRO A 100 -6.29 -21.81 9.27
C PRO A 100 -4.94 -21.69 8.60
N ILE A 101 -4.92 -21.76 7.27
CA ILE A 101 -3.74 -21.64 6.44
C ILE A 101 -3.95 -20.60 5.35
N ILE A 102 -2.86 -20.06 4.83
CA ILE A 102 -2.85 -19.18 3.66
C ILE A 102 -1.99 -19.79 2.57
N VAL A 103 -2.47 -19.77 1.33
CA VAL A 103 -1.72 -20.14 0.13
C VAL A 103 -1.27 -18.85 -0.52
N ARG A 104 0.05 -18.60 -0.54
CA ARG A 104 0.65 -17.38 -1.11
C ARG A 104 1.43 -17.71 -2.38
N SER A 105 1.34 -16.85 -3.37
CA SER A 105 2.25 -16.87 -4.50
C SER A 105 3.69 -16.69 -4.03
N SER A 106 4.62 -17.36 -4.68
CA SER A 106 6.06 -17.21 -4.48
C SER A 106 6.77 -17.39 -5.83
N SER A 107 6.50 -16.48 -6.77
CA SER A 107 7.17 -16.47 -8.06
C SER A 107 8.64 -16.07 -7.90
N ILE A 108 9.49 -16.53 -8.80
CA ILE A 108 10.88 -16.08 -8.88
C ILE A 108 10.97 -14.58 -9.21
N LEU A 109 9.91 -14.01 -9.81
CA LEU A 109 9.84 -12.58 -10.16
C LEU A 109 9.37 -11.71 -9.00
N GLU A 110 8.82 -12.30 -7.93
CA GLU A 110 8.37 -11.55 -6.74
C GLU A 110 9.52 -11.24 -5.80
N ASP A 111 9.40 -10.11 -5.10
CA ASP A 111 10.26 -9.70 -3.99
C ASP A 111 11.75 -9.57 -4.33
N GLY A 112 12.07 -9.42 -5.63
CA GLY A 112 13.43 -9.15 -6.10
C GLY A 112 13.75 -7.67 -6.18
N PHE A 113 15.03 -7.32 -6.29
CA PHE A 113 15.46 -5.95 -6.55
C PHE A 113 14.89 -5.43 -7.88
N GLY A 114 14.20 -4.30 -7.85
CA GLY A 114 13.63 -3.64 -9.03
C GLY A 114 12.28 -4.21 -9.53
N ASN A 115 11.82 -5.35 -9.01
CA ASN A 115 10.55 -5.97 -9.39
C ASN A 115 9.81 -6.46 -8.16
N ALA A 116 8.80 -5.73 -7.69
CA ALA A 116 8.05 -6.12 -6.51
C ALA A 116 6.93 -7.13 -6.81
N PHE A 117 6.26 -7.00 -7.95
CA PHE A 117 5.00 -7.71 -8.23
C PHE A 117 3.95 -7.59 -7.10
N ALA A 118 4.09 -6.58 -6.24
CA ALA A 118 3.22 -6.40 -5.11
C ALA A 118 1.75 -6.27 -5.54
N GLY A 119 0.87 -7.08 -4.95
CA GLY A 119 -0.55 -7.09 -5.26
C GLY A 119 -0.92 -7.56 -6.67
N LYS A 120 0.01 -8.16 -7.43
CA LYS A 120 -0.25 -8.66 -8.79
C LYS A 120 -0.68 -10.12 -8.82
N TYR A 121 -0.17 -10.91 -7.90
CA TYR A 121 -0.57 -12.31 -7.71
C TYR A 121 -1.43 -12.45 -6.46
N GLU A 122 -2.29 -13.44 -6.45
CA GLU A 122 -3.23 -13.67 -5.38
C GLU A 122 -2.62 -14.43 -4.20
N SER A 123 -3.15 -14.17 -3.02
CA SER A 123 -2.99 -14.98 -1.82
C SER A 123 -4.38 -15.36 -1.32
N VAL A 124 -4.57 -16.63 -0.97
CA VAL A 124 -5.89 -17.16 -0.62
C VAL A 124 -5.87 -17.74 0.78
N PHE A 125 -6.72 -17.21 1.66
CA PHE A 125 -6.94 -17.77 2.98
C PHE A 125 -7.85 -18.99 2.90
N CYS A 126 -7.45 -20.06 3.57
CA CYS A 126 -8.25 -21.26 3.76
C CYS A 126 -8.55 -21.41 5.25
N PRO A 127 -9.78 -21.24 5.69
CA PRO A 127 -10.17 -21.47 7.08
C PRO A 127 -9.87 -22.89 7.56
N ASN A 128 -9.83 -23.84 6.63
CA ASN A 128 -9.33 -25.21 6.83
C ASN A 128 -10.12 -26.01 7.88
N GLN A 129 -11.46 -25.84 7.88
CA GLN A 129 -12.36 -26.54 8.79
C GLN A 129 -13.08 -27.70 8.07
N GLY A 130 -13.50 -28.72 8.83
CA GLY A 130 -14.26 -29.85 8.32
C GLY A 130 -13.44 -31.12 8.08
N SER A 131 -13.98 -32.05 7.26
CA SER A 131 -13.31 -33.30 6.91
C SER A 131 -12.06 -33.06 6.04
N LEU A 132 -11.18 -34.03 5.97
CA LEU A 132 -9.97 -33.92 5.15
C LEU A 132 -10.30 -33.68 3.67
N GLU A 133 -11.35 -34.32 3.15
CA GLU A 133 -11.81 -34.14 1.76
C GLU A 133 -12.34 -32.73 1.53
N GLN A 134 -13.12 -32.18 2.47
CA GLN A 134 -13.62 -30.81 2.39
C GLN A 134 -12.48 -29.81 2.42
N ARG A 135 -11.53 -29.99 3.32
CA ARG A 135 -10.34 -29.14 3.44
C ARG A 135 -9.46 -29.21 2.18
N TYR A 136 -9.31 -30.42 1.62
CA TYR A 136 -8.57 -30.62 0.37
C TYR A 136 -9.25 -29.89 -0.80
N ALA A 137 -10.57 -29.99 -0.94
CA ALA A 137 -11.29 -29.30 -2.02
C ALA A 137 -11.12 -27.77 -1.96
N VAL A 138 -11.14 -27.18 -0.77
CA VAL A 138 -10.89 -25.74 -0.56
C VAL A 138 -9.43 -25.39 -0.89
N PHE A 139 -8.48 -26.18 -0.38
CA PHE A 139 -7.07 -25.98 -0.63
C PHE A 139 -6.69 -26.11 -2.12
N GLU A 140 -7.19 -27.16 -2.79
CA GLU A 140 -6.98 -27.34 -4.24
C GLU A 140 -7.48 -26.16 -5.05
N ARG A 141 -8.66 -25.64 -4.72
CA ARG A 141 -9.21 -24.43 -5.35
C ARG A 141 -8.31 -23.21 -5.10
N ALA A 142 -7.82 -23.03 -3.89
CA ALA A 142 -6.91 -21.94 -3.54
C ALA A 142 -5.61 -22.01 -4.35
N VAL A 143 -5.01 -23.18 -4.47
CA VAL A 143 -3.80 -23.39 -5.32
C VAL A 143 -4.08 -23.01 -6.76
N LYS A 144 -5.21 -23.47 -7.32
CA LYS A 144 -5.61 -23.16 -8.70
C LYS A 144 -5.85 -21.65 -8.90
N GLN A 145 -6.45 -20.96 -7.93
CA GLN A 145 -6.65 -19.51 -7.96
C GLN A 145 -5.30 -18.77 -8.00
N VAL A 146 -4.36 -19.15 -7.14
CA VAL A 146 -3.02 -18.54 -7.15
C VAL A 146 -2.31 -18.81 -8.48
N TYR A 147 -2.38 -20.02 -9.02
CA TYR A 147 -1.81 -20.32 -10.35
C TYR A 147 -2.50 -19.48 -11.44
N ALA A 148 -3.82 -19.36 -11.42
CA ALA A 148 -4.57 -18.55 -12.38
C ALA A 148 -4.25 -17.05 -12.30
N SER A 149 -3.80 -16.57 -11.14
CA SER A 149 -3.41 -15.15 -10.98
C SER A 149 -2.20 -14.76 -11.82
N THR A 150 -1.39 -15.72 -12.28
CA THR A 150 -0.26 -15.47 -13.20
C THR A 150 -0.70 -14.85 -14.53
N VAL A 151 -1.94 -15.06 -14.92
CA VAL A 151 -2.54 -14.51 -16.15
C VAL A 151 -3.65 -13.49 -15.88
N ASN A 152 -3.69 -12.93 -14.68
CA ASN A 152 -4.54 -11.78 -14.40
C ASN A 152 -4.10 -10.58 -15.25
N PRO A 153 -5.03 -9.76 -15.79
CA PRO A 153 -4.70 -8.64 -16.67
C PRO A 153 -3.63 -7.69 -16.11
N ASP A 154 -3.69 -7.38 -14.81
CA ASP A 154 -2.72 -6.50 -14.16
C ASP A 154 -1.32 -7.14 -14.05
N ALA A 155 -1.24 -8.45 -13.81
CA ALA A 155 0.03 -9.17 -13.80
C ALA A 155 0.67 -9.22 -15.19
N ILE A 156 -0.14 -9.47 -16.23
CA ILE A 156 0.33 -9.50 -17.62
C ILE A 156 0.80 -8.10 -18.06
N ARG A 157 0.01 -7.05 -17.82
CA ARG A 157 0.39 -5.67 -18.15
C ARG A 157 1.69 -5.27 -17.47
N TYR A 158 1.84 -5.57 -16.19
CA TYR A 158 3.06 -5.28 -15.45
C TYR A 158 4.28 -5.99 -16.05
N ARG A 159 4.13 -7.26 -16.47
CA ARG A 159 5.20 -8.01 -17.15
C ARG A 159 5.51 -7.44 -18.53
N ALA A 160 4.50 -7.02 -19.28
CA ALA A 160 4.67 -6.37 -20.57
C ALA A 160 5.46 -5.06 -20.45
N GLU A 161 5.07 -4.18 -19.54
CA GLU A 161 5.73 -2.90 -19.26
C GLU A 161 7.20 -3.08 -18.83
N ARG A 162 7.51 -4.17 -18.14
CA ARG A 162 8.86 -4.51 -17.67
C ARG A 162 9.67 -5.38 -18.64
N LYS A 163 9.13 -5.69 -19.84
CA LYS A 163 9.75 -6.59 -20.82
C LYS A 163 10.07 -7.98 -20.24
N LEU A 164 9.13 -8.52 -19.46
CA LEU A 164 9.23 -9.81 -18.79
C LEU A 164 8.22 -10.84 -19.33
N LEU A 165 7.50 -10.55 -20.43
CA LEU A 165 6.51 -11.47 -21.01
C LEU A 165 7.13 -12.76 -21.54
N ASP A 166 8.32 -12.67 -22.08
CA ASP A 166 9.12 -13.79 -22.61
C ASP A 166 9.81 -14.59 -21.50
N ARG A 167 9.89 -14.04 -20.30
CA ARG A 167 10.47 -14.74 -19.16
C ARG A 167 9.53 -15.80 -18.64
N ASP A 168 10.13 -16.93 -18.29
CA ASP A 168 9.40 -18.04 -17.72
C ASP A 168 8.87 -17.73 -16.32
N GLU A 169 7.54 -17.97 -16.13
CA GLU A 169 6.88 -17.80 -14.84
C GLU A 169 7.08 -19.07 -14.01
N GLN A 170 7.93 -18.97 -13.01
CA GLN A 170 8.19 -20.06 -12.08
C GLN A 170 7.37 -19.85 -10.81
N MET A 171 6.08 -20.22 -10.85
CA MET A 171 5.19 -20.06 -9.73
C MET A 171 5.35 -21.19 -8.72
N ALA A 172 6.10 -20.94 -7.66
CA ALA A 172 6.08 -21.73 -6.44
C ALA A 172 5.00 -21.19 -5.49
N LEU A 173 4.64 -21.95 -4.46
CA LEU A 173 3.69 -21.53 -3.46
C LEU A 173 4.28 -21.66 -2.06
N LEU A 174 3.92 -20.70 -1.22
CA LEU A 174 4.20 -20.70 0.20
C LEU A 174 2.88 -20.93 0.94
N VAL A 175 2.75 -22.09 1.60
CA VAL A 175 1.60 -22.40 2.45
C VAL A 175 2.00 -22.18 3.89
N MET A 176 1.32 -21.30 4.59
CA MET A 176 1.65 -20.92 5.97
C MET A 176 0.45 -21.16 6.89
N ARG A 177 0.72 -21.61 8.13
CA ARG A 177 -0.25 -21.44 9.20
C ARG A 177 -0.51 -19.96 9.41
N VAL A 178 -1.76 -19.56 9.43
CA VAL A 178 -2.13 -18.17 9.69
C VAL A 178 -1.77 -17.83 11.14
N CYS A 179 -1.04 -16.74 11.34
CA CYS A 179 -0.82 -16.20 12.68
C CYS A 179 -2.16 -15.72 13.25
N GLY A 180 -2.47 -16.12 14.47
CA GLY A 180 -3.73 -15.76 15.11
C GLY A 180 -4.06 -16.67 16.29
N ASP A 181 -5.16 -16.39 16.94
CA ASP A 181 -5.78 -17.21 17.97
C ASP A 181 -7.30 -17.18 17.83
N VAL A 182 -7.98 -18.09 18.51
CA VAL A 182 -9.45 -18.16 18.54
C VAL A 182 -10.00 -17.14 19.54
N HIS A 183 -10.82 -16.21 19.05
CA HIS A 183 -11.48 -15.17 19.82
C HIS A 183 -13.00 -15.31 19.61
N GLY A 184 -13.66 -16.03 20.50
CA GLY A 184 -15.06 -16.41 20.29
C GLY A 184 -15.24 -17.28 19.06
N ASP A 185 -16.01 -16.81 18.08
CA ASP A 185 -16.27 -17.50 16.81
C ASP A 185 -15.26 -17.19 15.71
N TYR A 186 -14.32 -16.26 15.96
CA TYR A 186 -13.38 -15.75 14.98
C TYR A 186 -11.95 -16.17 15.30
N TYR A 187 -11.14 -16.24 14.24
CA TYR A 187 -9.70 -16.46 14.33
C TYR A 187 -8.97 -15.30 13.67
N TYR A 188 -8.09 -14.64 14.42
CA TYR A 188 -7.28 -13.51 13.95
C TYR A 188 -6.09 -13.23 14.87
N PRO A 189 -5.01 -12.56 14.39
CA PRO A 189 -3.96 -12.04 15.25
C PRO A 189 -4.43 -10.78 15.96
N HIS A 190 -3.87 -10.47 17.14
CA HIS A 190 -4.21 -9.23 17.83
C HIS A 190 -3.77 -7.99 17.07
N ILE A 191 -2.58 -8.03 16.48
CA ILE A 191 -2.11 -6.98 15.57
C ILE A 191 -1.43 -7.60 14.37
N ALA A 192 -1.51 -6.90 13.26
CA ALA A 192 -0.74 -7.19 12.06
C ALA A 192 -0.33 -5.88 11.38
N GLY A 193 0.61 -5.95 10.46
CA GLY A 193 1.03 -4.74 9.80
C GLY A 193 2.17 -4.90 8.82
N VAL A 194 2.62 -3.74 8.37
CA VAL A 194 3.76 -3.56 7.47
C VAL A 194 4.77 -2.64 8.12
N GLY A 195 6.05 -2.94 7.98
CA GLY A 195 7.14 -2.11 8.47
C GLY A 195 8.10 -1.75 7.35
N HIS A 196 8.48 -0.48 7.27
CA HIS A 196 9.53 0.00 6.38
C HIS A 196 10.70 0.46 7.23
N SER A 197 11.89 -0.04 6.97
CA SER A 197 13.10 0.32 7.74
C SER A 197 13.56 1.76 7.52
N LYS A 198 13.05 2.41 6.47
CA LYS A 198 13.20 3.86 6.23
C LYS A 198 11.85 4.51 6.07
N ASN A 199 11.64 5.63 6.74
CA ASN A 199 10.48 6.48 6.53
C ASN A 199 10.79 7.48 5.42
N LEU A 200 10.21 7.28 4.25
CA LEU A 200 10.41 8.13 3.07
C LEU A 200 9.49 9.36 3.06
N TYR A 201 8.64 9.49 4.07
CA TYR A 201 7.60 10.52 4.17
C TYR A 201 7.92 11.56 5.24
N LEU A 202 9.19 11.65 5.66
CA LEU A 202 9.66 12.68 6.59
C LEU A 202 9.81 14.00 5.85
N ASN A 203 9.17 15.05 6.36
CA ASN A 203 9.43 16.42 5.94
C ASN A 203 10.60 17.02 6.77
N ARG A 204 11.08 18.20 6.34
CA ARG A 204 12.20 18.90 6.99
C ARG A 204 11.98 19.18 8.49
N GLN A 205 10.71 19.29 8.94
CA GLN A 205 10.36 19.57 10.34
C GLN A 205 10.37 18.31 11.20
N ASN A 206 10.18 17.11 10.59
CA ASN A 206 10.08 15.83 11.26
C ASN A 206 11.23 14.87 10.92
N ALA A 207 12.18 15.29 10.10
CA ALA A 207 13.34 14.48 9.75
C ALA A 207 14.27 14.39 10.97
N SER A 208 14.45 13.19 11.52
CA SER A 208 15.54 12.88 12.43
C SER A 208 16.74 12.41 11.63
N GLU A 209 17.95 12.58 12.17
CA GLU A 209 19.17 12.09 11.55
C GLU A 209 19.22 10.55 11.44
N GLU A 210 18.49 9.86 12.32
CA GLU A 210 18.52 8.38 12.41
C GLU A 210 17.57 7.69 11.44
N ASN A 211 16.39 8.26 11.18
CA ASN A 211 15.33 7.67 10.36
C ASN A 211 15.10 6.16 10.66
N LYS A 212 14.50 5.88 11.80
CA LYS A 212 14.24 4.50 12.29
C LYS A 212 13.12 3.78 11.54
N GLY A 213 12.53 4.42 10.53
CA GLY A 213 11.50 3.83 9.70
C GLY A 213 10.08 4.14 10.13
N MET A 214 9.15 3.35 9.63
CA MET A 214 7.72 3.49 9.91
C MET A 214 7.04 2.13 10.05
N LEU A 215 5.95 2.09 10.81
CA LEU A 215 5.04 0.95 10.87
C LEU A 215 3.61 1.35 10.51
N ARG A 216 2.90 0.43 9.90
CA ARG A 216 1.43 0.43 9.81
C ARG A 216 0.91 -0.67 10.73
N LEU A 217 -0.06 -0.35 11.57
CA LEU A 217 -0.69 -1.30 12.48
C LEU A 217 -2.19 -1.38 12.20
N VAL A 218 -2.70 -2.59 12.23
CA VAL A 218 -4.13 -2.90 12.25
C VAL A 218 -4.43 -3.94 13.32
N PHE A 219 -5.65 -3.92 13.82
CA PHE A 219 -6.21 -4.96 14.65
C PHE A 219 -6.87 -6.01 13.76
N GLY A 220 -6.60 -7.30 13.97
CA GLY A 220 -7.04 -8.37 13.08
C GLY A 220 -6.02 -8.73 12.00
N MET A 221 -6.50 -9.24 10.87
CA MET A 221 -5.66 -9.71 9.77
C MET A 221 -4.93 -8.57 9.06
N GLY A 222 -3.71 -8.84 8.60
CA GLY A 222 -2.82 -7.85 7.96
C GLY A 222 -3.27 -7.33 6.60
N THR A 223 -4.29 -7.92 5.99
CA THR A 223 -4.89 -7.48 4.72
C THR A 223 -5.26 -6.00 4.75
N ARG A 224 -5.79 -5.52 5.87
CA ARG A 224 -6.16 -4.11 6.06
C ARG A 224 -4.96 -3.14 6.18
N ALA A 225 -3.78 -3.65 6.46
CA ALA A 225 -2.56 -2.84 6.45
C ALA A 225 -1.99 -2.66 5.03
N VAL A 226 -2.32 -3.58 4.12
CA VAL A 226 -1.83 -3.60 2.73
C VAL A 226 -2.88 -3.01 1.78
N ASP A 227 -4.13 -3.49 1.88
CA ASP A 227 -5.23 -3.06 1.02
C ASP A 227 -6.01 -1.94 1.70
N ARG A 228 -6.06 -0.80 1.04
CA ARG A 228 -6.79 0.35 1.53
C ARG A 228 -8.24 0.32 1.08
N GLU A 229 -9.15 0.55 2.04
CA GLU A 229 -10.54 0.89 1.75
C GLU A 229 -10.83 2.35 2.10
N ALA A 230 -11.83 2.93 1.44
CA ALA A 230 -12.31 4.26 1.79
C ALA A 230 -12.86 4.28 3.22
N ASP A 231 -12.56 5.32 3.95
CA ASP A 231 -13.05 5.58 5.31
C ASP A 231 -12.62 4.54 6.37
N ASP A 232 -11.49 3.83 6.15
CA ASP A 232 -10.89 2.92 7.12
C ASP A 232 -9.36 3.09 7.14
N TYR A 233 -8.76 3.28 8.32
CA TYR A 233 -7.39 3.78 8.43
C TYR A 233 -6.54 2.92 9.37
N ALA A 234 -5.44 2.40 8.84
CA ALA A 234 -4.40 1.79 9.67
C ALA A 234 -3.73 2.84 10.56
N ARG A 235 -3.25 2.45 11.73
CA ARG A 235 -2.43 3.31 12.58
C ARG A 235 -1.03 3.42 11.99
N LEU A 236 -0.63 4.62 11.58
CA LEU A 236 0.72 4.92 11.10
C LEU A 236 1.59 5.39 12.26
N LEU A 237 2.80 4.85 12.33
CA LEU A 237 3.81 5.21 13.32
C LEU A 237 5.09 5.69 12.62
N ASN A 238 5.58 6.85 13.02
CA ASN A 238 6.97 7.23 12.79
C ASN A 238 7.82 6.62 13.90
N MET A 239 8.76 5.75 13.56
CA MET A 239 9.57 5.01 14.54
C MET A 239 10.62 5.88 15.26
N ASP A 240 10.86 7.09 14.80
CA ASP A 240 11.63 8.08 15.57
C ASP A 240 10.83 8.64 16.77
N HIS A 241 9.49 8.68 16.63
CA HIS A 241 8.57 9.17 17.66
C HIS A 241 7.31 8.27 17.73
N PRO A 242 7.45 6.98 18.09
CA PRO A 242 6.36 6.00 17.95
C PRO A 242 5.16 6.27 18.88
N THR A 243 5.36 7.01 19.97
CA THR A 243 4.29 7.37 20.93
C THR A 243 3.58 8.68 20.57
N ALA A 244 3.98 9.36 19.49
CA ALA A 244 3.33 10.58 19.06
C ALA A 244 1.85 10.32 18.73
N PRO A 245 0.95 11.24 19.09
CA PRO A 245 -0.46 11.12 18.70
C PRO A 245 -0.62 11.11 17.19
N PRO A 246 -1.73 10.58 16.67
CA PRO A 246 -2.05 10.72 15.25
C PRO A 246 -2.08 12.20 14.86
N MET A 247 -1.65 12.50 13.63
CA MET A 247 -1.69 13.87 13.07
C MET A 247 -3.12 14.22 12.64
N VAL A 248 -4.05 14.27 13.60
CA VAL A 248 -5.47 14.55 13.38
C VAL A 248 -5.93 15.64 14.33
N ALA A 249 -6.98 16.40 13.94
CA ALA A 249 -7.57 17.41 14.82
C ALA A 249 -8.16 16.76 16.07
N TYR A 250 -8.15 17.48 17.18
CA TYR A 250 -8.76 17.01 18.42
C TYR A 250 -10.26 16.69 18.21
N GLY A 251 -10.66 15.49 18.60
CA GLY A 251 -12.02 14.99 18.42
C GLY A 251 -12.29 14.24 17.12
N ASP A 252 -11.35 14.22 16.17
CA ASP A 252 -11.47 13.51 14.90
C ASP A 252 -10.76 12.13 14.91
N GLU A 253 -10.12 11.78 16.01
CA GLU A 253 -9.30 10.54 16.11
C GLU A 253 -10.12 9.28 15.78
N TYR A 254 -11.38 9.21 16.24
CA TYR A 254 -12.27 8.11 15.90
C TYR A 254 -12.52 8.03 14.39
N LYS A 255 -12.89 9.13 13.74
CA LYS A 255 -13.18 9.17 12.30
C LYS A 255 -12.05 8.62 11.44
N TYR A 256 -10.80 8.81 11.85
CA TYR A 256 -9.59 8.43 11.13
C TYR A 256 -8.84 7.27 11.79
N SER A 257 -9.59 6.37 12.39
CA SER A 257 -9.11 5.11 12.93
C SER A 257 -9.67 3.93 12.14
N GLN A 258 -9.24 2.74 12.51
CA GLN A 258 -9.76 1.51 11.93
C GLN A 258 -11.17 1.20 12.47
N HIS A 259 -12.13 0.97 11.58
CA HIS A 259 -13.51 0.62 11.91
C HIS A 259 -13.86 -0.81 11.56
N LYS A 260 -13.18 -1.38 10.58
CA LYS A 260 -13.40 -2.74 10.09
C LYS A 260 -12.16 -3.58 10.31
N MET A 261 -12.33 -4.86 10.45
CA MET A 261 -11.24 -5.82 10.50
C MET A 261 -11.57 -7.07 9.70
N ASP A 262 -10.56 -7.69 9.16
CA ASP A 262 -10.67 -8.96 8.48
C ASP A 262 -10.37 -10.09 9.47
N VAL A 263 -11.15 -11.15 9.41
CA VAL A 263 -11.12 -12.29 10.33
C VAL A 263 -11.41 -13.58 9.57
N ILE A 264 -11.08 -14.70 10.17
CA ILE A 264 -11.55 -16.01 9.72
C ILE A 264 -12.70 -16.42 10.63
N ALA A 265 -13.91 -16.52 10.09
CA ALA A 265 -15.09 -17.05 10.76
C ALA A 265 -15.02 -18.58 10.73
N LEU A 266 -14.69 -19.19 11.87
CA LEU A 266 -14.43 -20.64 11.95
C LEU A 266 -15.71 -21.45 11.72
N LYS A 267 -16.86 -20.99 12.25
CA LYS A 267 -18.16 -21.68 12.09
C LYS A 267 -18.64 -21.65 10.64
N ASP A 268 -18.45 -20.52 9.96
CA ASP A 268 -18.90 -20.31 8.59
C ASP A 268 -17.87 -20.79 7.56
N ASN A 269 -16.68 -21.21 8.03
CA ASN A 269 -15.56 -21.63 7.20
C ASN A 269 -15.23 -20.61 6.10
N ALA A 270 -15.20 -19.32 6.49
CA ALA A 270 -15.08 -18.19 5.58
C ALA A 270 -14.07 -17.15 6.09
N PHE A 271 -13.49 -16.40 5.14
CA PHE A 271 -12.76 -15.16 5.41
C PHE A 271 -13.76 -14.00 5.29
N GLU A 272 -13.86 -13.19 6.33
CA GLU A 272 -14.88 -12.14 6.43
C GLU A 272 -14.32 -10.81 6.91
N THR A 273 -15.02 -9.76 6.50
CA THR A 273 -14.81 -8.41 7.04
C THR A 273 -15.93 -8.06 8.01
N ILE A 274 -15.59 -7.74 9.25
CA ILE A 274 -16.54 -7.36 10.29
C ILE A 274 -16.22 -5.96 10.84
N ARG A 275 -17.20 -5.34 11.51
CA ARG A 275 -16.96 -4.09 12.24
C ARG A 275 -16.24 -4.38 13.55
N VAL A 276 -15.20 -3.60 13.88
CA VAL A 276 -14.48 -3.72 15.16
C VAL A 276 -15.43 -3.62 16.36
N GLN A 277 -16.43 -2.75 16.27
CA GLN A 277 -17.44 -2.58 17.34
C GLN A 277 -18.35 -3.79 17.58
N SER A 278 -18.38 -4.75 16.63
CA SER A 278 -19.17 -5.98 16.79
C SER A 278 -18.50 -7.08 17.62
N ILE A 279 -17.22 -6.90 17.98
CA ILE A 279 -16.48 -7.89 18.77
C ILE A 279 -16.81 -7.74 20.24
N ASP A 280 -17.08 -8.86 20.91
CA ASP A 280 -17.12 -8.87 22.36
C ASP A 280 -15.69 -8.84 22.93
N LYS A 281 -15.35 -7.78 23.64
CA LYS A 281 -14.00 -7.62 24.23
C LYS A 281 -13.63 -8.76 25.18
N ARG A 282 -14.61 -9.46 25.76
CA ARG A 282 -14.38 -10.61 26.64
C ARG A 282 -13.83 -11.82 25.91
N ASP A 283 -14.07 -11.90 24.59
CA ASP A 283 -13.55 -12.98 23.73
C ASP A 283 -12.08 -12.75 23.34
N ILE A 284 -11.58 -11.52 23.47
CA ILE A 284 -10.19 -11.19 23.13
C ILE A 284 -9.26 -11.84 24.17
N LYS A 285 -8.35 -12.69 23.72
CA LYS A 285 -7.42 -13.44 24.57
C LYS A 285 -6.18 -12.62 25.02
N ALA A 286 -6.31 -11.32 25.13
CA ALA A 286 -5.33 -10.39 25.66
C ALA A 286 -6.04 -9.24 26.37
N ASP A 287 -5.31 -8.34 27.04
CA ASP A 287 -5.89 -7.09 27.55
C ASP A 287 -6.33 -6.19 26.38
N PRO A 288 -7.65 -6.01 26.13
CA PRO A 288 -8.13 -5.20 25.02
C PRO A 288 -7.65 -3.74 25.08
N SER A 289 -7.32 -3.26 26.26
CA SER A 289 -6.86 -1.88 26.46
C SER A 289 -5.48 -1.60 25.86
N LEU A 290 -4.72 -2.64 25.47
CA LEU A 290 -3.49 -2.48 24.71
C LEU A 290 -3.77 -1.89 23.31
N PHE A 291 -4.91 -2.24 22.73
CA PHE A 291 -5.21 -1.94 21.33
C PHE A 291 -6.23 -0.80 21.18
N MET A 292 -7.22 -0.74 22.07
CA MET A 292 -8.34 0.19 21.98
C MET A 292 -8.69 0.87 23.29
N GLU A 293 -9.20 2.08 23.19
CA GLU A 293 -9.75 2.82 24.32
C GLU A 293 -11.04 3.52 23.94
N ARG A 294 -11.81 3.93 24.94
CA ARG A 294 -13.07 4.66 24.74
C ARG A 294 -12.82 6.00 24.07
N ASP A 295 -13.68 6.38 23.11
CA ASP A 295 -13.66 7.72 22.53
C ASP A 295 -14.17 8.77 23.53
N TYR A 296 -13.26 9.29 24.34
CA TYR A 296 -13.57 10.28 25.37
C TYR A 296 -14.16 11.59 24.81
N PRO A 297 -13.74 12.14 23.66
CA PRO A 297 -14.41 13.28 23.04
C PRO A 297 -15.89 13.02 22.75
N THR A 298 -16.22 11.85 22.20
CA THR A 298 -17.62 11.45 21.99
C THR A 298 -18.36 11.23 23.32
N VAL A 299 -17.73 10.61 24.32
CA VAL A 299 -18.32 10.49 25.68
C VAL A 299 -18.67 11.86 26.25
N SER A 300 -17.78 12.84 26.14
CA SER A 300 -18.01 14.19 26.65
C SER A 300 -19.18 14.86 25.94
N ARG A 301 -19.22 14.75 24.60
CA ARG A 301 -20.30 15.30 23.79
C ARG A 301 -21.67 14.67 24.13
N LEU A 302 -21.73 13.35 24.29
CA LEU A 302 -22.96 12.65 24.68
C LEU A 302 -23.45 13.10 26.07
N ARG A 303 -22.53 13.31 27.05
CA ARG A 303 -22.86 13.83 28.38
C ARG A 303 -23.43 15.26 28.31
N GLU A 304 -22.83 16.12 27.53
CA GLU A 304 -23.31 17.50 27.34
C GLU A 304 -24.70 17.52 26.72
N MET A 305 -25.00 16.56 25.84
CA MET A 305 -26.32 16.39 25.22
C MET A 305 -27.34 15.64 26.12
N GLY A 306 -26.94 15.19 27.31
CA GLY A 306 -27.80 14.41 28.21
C GLY A 306 -28.12 13.00 27.70
N LEU A 307 -27.31 12.46 26.77
CA LEU A 307 -27.48 11.15 26.17
C LEU A 307 -26.68 10.07 26.92
N SER A 308 -27.06 8.80 26.74
CA SER A 308 -26.30 7.68 27.27
C SER A 308 -24.90 7.63 26.68
N THR A 309 -23.90 7.45 27.53
CA THR A 309 -22.51 7.24 27.11
C THR A 309 -22.18 5.77 26.85
N ALA A 310 -23.14 4.86 27.06
CA ALA A 310 -22.90 3.41 26.91
C ALA A 310 -22.52 3.06 25.45
N ASP A 311 -23.12 3.77 24.50
CA ASP A 311 -22.94 3.52 23.05
C ASP A 311 -21.77 4.31 22.44
N ALA A 312 -20.96 5.00 23.27
CA ALA A 312 -19.76 5.65 22.76
C ALA A 312 -18.79 4.60 22.19
N PRO A 313 -18.23 4.80 20.99
CA PRO A 313 -17.38 3.83 20.34
C PRO A 313 -16.02 3.70 21.03
N ASP A 314 -15.32 2.63 20.72
CA ASP A 314 -13.91 2.49 21.03
C ASP A 314 -13.06 2.88 19.82
N ILE A 315 -11.89 3.47 20.08
CA ILE A 315 -10.90 3.84 19.08
C ILE A 315 -9.75 2.85 19.13
N LEU A 316 -9.37 2.28 17.99
CA LEU A 316 -8.15 1.51 17.82
C LEU A 316 -6.96 2.48 17.66
N ASN A 317 -6.36 2.90 18.75
CA ASN A 317 -5.22 3.82 18.76
C ASN A 317 -3.91 3.19 19.22
N PHE A 318 -3.95 1.98 19.77
CA PHE A 318 -2.80 1.22 20.25
C PHE A 318 -1.94 1.97 21.31
N ARG A 319 -2.50 2.97 21.96
CA ARG A 319 -1.73 3.89 22.84
C ARG A 319 -1.01 3.18 23.97
N LYS A 320 -1.68 2.24 24.66
CA LYS A 320 -1.05 1.47 25.72
C LYS A 320 0.01 0.50 25.20
N LEU A 321 -0.23 -0.16 24.07
CA LEU A 321 0.76 -1.00 23.40
C LEU A 321 2.06 -0.22 23.18
N LEU A 322 1.94 0.98 22.60
CA LEU A 322 3.08 1.80 22.20
C LEU A 322 3.85 2.41 23.39
N ARG A 323 3.17 2.62 24.54
CA ARG A 323 3.78 3.28 25.70
C ARG A 323 4.24 2.31 26.78
N ASN A 324 3.56 1.19 26.92
CA ASN A 324 3.71 0.30 28.09
C ASN A 324 4.36 -1.04 27.74
N THR A 325 4.73 -1.27 26.47
CA THR A 325 5.44 -2.47 26.03
C THR A 325 6.71 -2.10 25.28
N ASP A 326 7.58 -3.07 25.07
CA ASP A 326 8.81 -2.93 24.27
C ASP A 326 8.58 -3.17 22.77
N PHE A 327 7.30 -3.19 22.32
CA PHE A 327 6.94 -3.54 20.93
C PHE A 327 7.66 -2.67 19.89
N THR A 328 7.70 -1.37 20.09
CA THR A 328 8.35 -0.44 19.15
C THR A 328 9.87 -0.63 19.11
N ASP A 329 10.50 -0.92 20.26
CA ASP A 329 11.94 -1.18 20.33
C ASP A 329 12.29 -2.49 19.62
N VAL A 330 11.48 -3.55 19.84
CA VAL A 330 11.63 -4.84 19.16
C VAL A 330 11.49 -4.69 17.64
N MET A 331 10.47 -3.97 17.18
CA MET A 331 10.25 -3.78 15.74
C MET A 331 11.34 -2.91 15.10
N THR A 332 11.83 -1.89 15.80
CA THR A 332 12.97 -1.08 15.35
C THR A 332 14.21 -1.94 15.20
N GLU A 333 14.51 -2.79 16.18
CA GLU A 333 15.67 -3.68 16.12
C GLU A 333 15.55 -4.73 15.02
N VAL A 334 14.36 -5.33 14.81
CA VAL A 334 14.11 -6.25 13.71
C VAL A 334 14.42 -5.58 12.36
N MET A 335 13.88 -4.39 12.12
CA MET A 335 14.08 -3.67 10.86
C MET A 335 15.54 -3.24 10.67
N ARG A 336 16.20 -2.78 11.73
CA ARG A 336 17.61 -2.37 11.72
C ARG A 336 18.54 -3.53 11.33
N VAL A 337 18.40 -4.67 12.00
CA VAL A 337 19.22 -5.86 11.74
C VAL A 337 19.03 -6.36 10.30
N LEU A 338 17.79 -6.38 9.81
CA LEU A 338 17.50 -6.79 8.44
C LEU A 338 18.09 -5.81 7.43
N GLU A 339 17.91 -4.50 7.62
CA GLU A 339 18.47 -3.47 6.73
C GLU A 339 19.99 -3.56 6.65
N GLU A 340 20.68 -3.69 7.78
CA GLU A 340 22.14 -3.81 7.81
C GLU A 340 22.63 -5.01 7.01
N LYS A 341 21.99 -6.17 7.15
CA LYS A 341 22.40 -7.39 6.43
C LYS A 341 22.01 -7.41 4.97
N TYR A 342 20.87 -6.82 4.62
CA TYR A 342 20.50 -6.60 3.22
C TYR A 342 21.37 -5.52 2.57
N SER A 343 22.06 -4.68 3.37
CA SER A 343 22.75 -3.46 2.91
C SER A 343 21.83 -2.58 2.06
N TYR A 344 20.54 -2.63 2.34
CA TYR A 344 19.47 -1.95 1.61
C TYR A 344 18.23 -1.84 2.50
N PRO A 345 17.45 -0.74 2.43
CA PRO A 345 16.19 -0.63 3.15
C PRO A 345 15.24 -1.80 2.86
N VAL A 346 14.54 -2.24 3.89
CA VAL A 346 13.63 -3.40 3.80
C VAL A 346 12.18 -3.02 4.10
N ASP A 347 11.30 -3.80 3.50
CA ASP A 347 9.87 -3.84 3.73
C ASP A 347 9.53 -5.20 4.35
N ILE A 348 8.84 -5.20 5.46
CA ILE A 348 8.44 -6.41 6.19
C ILE A 348 6.93 -6.46 6.39
N GLU A 349 6.36 -7.67 6.32
CA GLU A 349 5.02 -7.96 6.82
C GLU A 349 5.12 -8.76 8.12
N TYR A 350 4.32 -8.42 9.09
CA TYR A 350 4.33 -9.08 10.40
C TYR A 350 2.93 -9.23 10.99
N ALA A 351 2.81 -10.16 11.93
CA ALA A 351 1.65 -10.30 12.80
C ALA A 351 2.09 -10.68 14.22
N CYS A 352 1.30 -10.32 15.22
CA CYS A 352 1.61 -10.62 16.61
C CYS A 352 0.38 -11.11 17.37
N ASN A 353 0.60 -12.09 18.23
CA ASN A 353 -0.35 -12.52 19.25
C ASN A 353 0.18 -12.13 20.63
N PHE A 354 -0.73 -11.70 21.49
CA PHE A 354 -0.49 -11.34 22.88
C PHE A 354 -1.19 -12.36 23.80
N ASP A 355 -0.59 -12.65 24.94
CA ASP A 355 -1.26 -13.38 26.01
C ASP A 355 -1.91 -12.42 27.02
N GLN A 356 -2.58 -12.98 28.04
CA GLN A 356 -3.26 -12.21 29.09
C GLN A 356 -2.27 -11.37 29.94
N ASP A 357 -1.02 -11.77 30.02
CA ASP A 357 0.04 -11.09 30.76
C ASP A 357 0.73 -10.00 29.94
N GLY A 358 0.33 -9.84 28.66
CA GLY A 358 0.90 -8.87 27.71
C GLY A 358 2.21 -9.32 27.05
N ASN A 359 2.60 -10.60 27.23
CA ASN A 359 3.71 -11.15 26.46
C ASN A 359 3.27 -11.38 25.02
N TYR A 360 4.19 -11.23 24.07
CA TYR A 360 3.90 -11.38 22.66
C TYR A 360 5.07 -11.97 21.88
N ARG A 361 4.77 -12.47 20.71
CA ARG A 361 5.74 -12.87 19.69
C ARG A 361 5.39 -12.28 18.35
N VAL A 362 6.43 -11.89 17.61
CA VAL A 362 6.33 -11.37 16.25
C VAL A 362 6.49 -12.52 15.28
N ASN A 363 5.48 -12.75 14.46
CA ASN A 363 5.57 -13.63 13.30
C ASN A 363 5.97 -12.79 12.08
N LEU A 364 7.20 -12.98 11.60
CA LEU A 364 7.69 -12.33 10.38
C LEU A 364 7.17 -13.11 9.17
N LEU A 365 6.24 -12.49 8.42
CA LEU A 365 5.51 -13.13 7.32
C LEU A 365 6.19 -12.94 5.96
N GLN A 366 6.88 -11.83 5.78
CA GLN A 366 7.60 -11.47 4.55
C GLN A 366 8.70 -10.47 4.84
N CYS A 367 9.75 -10.52 4.06
CA CYS A 367 10.78 -9.48 4.00
C CYS A 367 11.30 -9.37 2.58
N ARG A 368 11.38 -8.15 2.09
CA ARG A 368 11.91 -7.84 0.76
C ARG A 368 12.65 -6.50 0.77
N PRO A 369 13.50 -6.24 -0.24
CA PRO A 369 14.03 -4.89 -0.44
C PRO A 369 12.88 -3.89 -0.59
N LEU A 370 12.97 -2.75 0.09
CA LEU A 370 11.93 -1.72 0.06
C LEU A 370 11.77 -1.18 -1.36
N GLN A 371 10.62 -1.44 -1.93
CA GLN A 371 10.28 -1.08 -3.30
C GLN A 371 9.35 0.13 -3.28
N THR A 372 9.89 1.29 -2.99
CA THR A 372 9.19 2.55 -3.26
C THR A 372 9.85 3.25 -4.44
N ARG A 373 9.07 4.01 -5.20
CA ARG A 373 9.66 5.00 -6.09
C ARG A 373 10.61 5.82 -5.21
N GLY A 374 11.92 5.72 -5.47
CA GLY A 374 12.91 6.53 -4.78
C GLY A 374 13.71 5.94 -3.63
N VAL A 375 13.65 4.61 -3.36
CA VAL A 375 14.68 3.95 -2.56
C VAL A 375 15.75 3.42 -3.49
N GLY A 376 16.89 4.05 -3.48
CA GLY A 376 18.06 3.74 -4.29
C GLY A 376 18.97 4.94 -4.36
N ALA A 377 20.14 4.76 -4.93
CA ALA A 377 20.95 5.92 -5.30
C ALA A 377 20.10 6.83 -6.19
N ALA A 378 20.12 8.14 -5.92
CA ALA A 378 19.55 9.11 -6.83
C ALA A 378 20.06 8.78 -8.24
N GLY A 379 19.15 8.69 -9.21
CA GLY A 379 19.55 8.53 -10.61
C GLY A 379 20.54 9.65 -10.96
N VAL A 380 21.36 9.44 -11.97
CA VAL A 380 22.25 10.52 -12.45
C VAL A 380 21.38 11.76 -12.71
N MET A 381 21.73 12.87 -12.07
CA MET A 381 21.00 14.13 -12.24
C MET A 381 20.93 14.47 -13.74
N PRO A 382 19.73 14.63 -14.31
CA PRO A 382 19.60 14.92 -15.73
C PRO A 382 20.20 16.27 -16.10
N ASN A 383 20.62 16.42 -17.35
CA ASN A 383 21.09 17.70 -17.85
C ASN A 383 19.88 18.62 -18.09
N VAL A 384 19.66 19.55 -17.17
CA VAL A 384 18.49 20.43 -17.14
C VAL A 384 18.70 21.64 -18.03
N LYS A 385 17.72 21.94 -18.90
CA LYS A 385 17.68 23.16 -19.71
C LYS A 385 16.89 24.27 -19.01
N GLU A 386 15.67 23.95 -18.55
CA GLU A 386 14.78 24.91 -17.91
C GLU A 386 13.94 24.21 -16.83
N PHE A 387 13.67 24.91 -15.73
CA PHE A 387 12.81 24.42 -14.66
C PHE A 387 11.39 24.93 -14.80
N TYR A 388 10.40 24.05 -14.85
CA TYR A 388 9.01 24.40 -14.58
C TYR A 388 8.82 24.78 -13.12
N PHE A 389 9.39 23.97 -12.22
CA PHE A 389 9.58 24.32 -10.82
C PHE A 389 10.84 23.66 -10.25
N ARG A 390 11.34 24.27 -9.19
CA ARG A 390 12.36 23.70 -8.31
C ARG A 390 12.03 24.07 -6.88
N THR A 391 12.15 23.13 -5.95
CA THR A 391 11.98 23.38 -4.51
C THR A 391 13.04 22.67 -3.71
N SER A 392 13.31 23.20 -2.52
CA SER A 392 14.24 22.61 -1.55
C SER A 392 13.44 22.16 -0.33
N GLY A 393 13.36 20.85 -0.10
CA GLY A 393 12.88 20.25 1.14
C GLY A 393 11.37 20.18 1.35
N ASN A 394 10.54 20.49 0.40
CA ASN A 394 9.08 20.47 0.54
C ASN A 394 8.45 19.36 -0.34
N PHE A 395 8.99 18.16 -0.29
CA PHE A 395 8.48 17.03 -1.05
C PHE A 395 8.51 15.73 -0.24
N MET A 396 7.79 14.74 -0.73
CA MET A 396 7.61 13.43 -0.13
C MET A 396 7.51 12.36 -1.23
N GLY A 397 8.09 11.20 -0.99
CA GLY A 397 8.05 10.07 -1.92
C GLY A 397 9.44 9.57 -2.36
N GLY A 398 10.51 10.05 -1.71
CA GLY A 398 11.89 9.55 -1.88
C GLY A 398 12.61 10.13 -3.10
N ASN A 399 13.65 9.41 -3.57
CA ASN A 399 14.40 9.75 -4.78
C ASN A 399 13.62 9.29 -6.01
N VAL A 400 13.28 10.17 -6.93
CA VAL A 400 12.60 9.80 -8.16
C VAL A 400 13.29 10.45 -9.39
N CYS A 401 13.15 9.78 -10.52
CA CYS A 401 13.49 10.30 -11.84
C CYS A 401 12.43 9.79 -12.80
N LEU A 402 11.33 10.55 -12.96
CA LEU A 402 10.13 10.12 -13.67
C LEU A 402 9.91 10.99 -14.91
N PRO A 403 9.72 10.41 -16.10
CA PRO A 403 9.27 11.15 -17.26
C PRO A 403 7.82 11.61 -17.05
N ILE A 404 7.56 12.90 -17.24
CA ILE A 404 6.24 13.53 -17.12
C ILE A 404 5.82 14.04 -18.49
N ARG A 405 4.71 13.50 -18.99
CA ARG A 405 4.13 13.91 -20.26
C ARG A 405 3.07 14.99 -20.10
N TYR A 406 2.19 14.85 -19.11
CA TYR A 406 1.08 15.78 -18.93
C TYR A 406 1.15 16.48 -17.56
N ALA A 407 0.92 17.79 -17.60
CA ALA A 407 0.67 18.59 -16.41
C ALA A 407 -0.81 18.99 -16.39
N VAL A 408 -1.57 18.43 -15.46
CA VAL A 408 -2.94 18.83 -15.17
C VAL A 408 -2.89 19.95 -14.14
N MET A 409 -3.34 21.13 -14.51
CA MET A 409 -3.25 22.32 -13.66
C MET A 409 -4.62 22.95 -13.43
N VAL A 410 -4.97 23.14 -12.17
CA VAL A 410 -6.10 24.00 -11.77
C VAL A 410 -5.57 25.43 -11.67
N GLN A 411 -6.06 26.30 -12.54
CA GLN A 411 -5.64 27.70 -12.63
C GLN A 411 -6.15 28.48 -11.41
N VAL A 412 -5.25 29.17 -10.71
CA VAL A 412 -5.53 29.81 -9.42
C VAL A 412 -6.65 30.83 -9.53
N GLU A 413 -6.47 31.88 -10.33
CA GLU A 413 -7.45 33.00 -10.43
C GLU A 413 -8.80 32.53 -10.98
N PRO A 414 -8.88 31.79 -12.12
CA PRO A 414 -10.16 31.29 -12.61
C PRO A 414 -10.87 30.35 -11.62
N TYR A 415 -10.13 29.56 -10.82
CA TYR A 415 -10.70 28.70 -9.79
C TYR A 415 -11.30 29.53 -8.63
N LEU A 416 -10.59 30.55 -8.16
CA LEU A 416 -11.05 31.38 -7.05
C LEU A 416 -12.33 32.16 -7.39
N ASP A 417 -12.45 32.59 -8.64
CA ASP A 417 -13.63 33.31 -9.16
C ASP A 417 -14.86 32.43 -9.37
N LEU A 418 -14.73 31.10 -9.31
CA LEU A 418 -15.86 30.20 -9.46
C LEU A 418 -16.84 30.28 -8.28
N PRO A 419 -18.15 30.20 -8.54
CA PRO A 419 -19.14 29.93 -7.50
C PRO A 419 -18.83 28.62 -6.77
N GLU A 420 -19.11 28.53 -5.47
CA GLU A 420 -18.76 27.39 -4.62
C GLU A 420 -19.24 26.04 -5.18
N GLN A 421 -20.48 26.00 -5.69
CA GLN A 421 -21.02 24.78 -6.31
C GLN A 421 -20.21 24.30 -7.53
N ARG A 422 -19.63 25.23 -8.28
CA ARG A 422 -18.80 24.89 -9.45
C ARG A 422 -17.43 24.36 -9.03
N LYS A 423 -16.91 24.72 -7.87
CA LYS A 423 -15.64 24.20 -7.32
C LYS A 423 -15.70 22.70 -7.07
N TYR A 424 -16.86 22.17 -6.65
CA TYR A 424 -17.07 20.72 -6.54
C TYR A 424 -17.11 20.01 -7.91
N GLN A 425 -17.53 20.72 -8.97
CA GLN A 425 -17.46 20.15 -10.33
C GLN A 425 -16.03 20.01 -10.82
N VAL A 426 -15.12 20.92 -10.43
CA VAL A 426 -13.68 20.81 -10.71
C VAL A 426 -13.14 19.49 -10.19
N ALA A 427 -13.46 19.10 -8.94
CA ALA A 427 -13.04 17.83 -8.35
C ALA A 427 -13.48 16.62 -9.19
N ARG A 428 -14.74 16.60 -9.66
CA ARG A 428 -15.25 15.50 -10.50
C ARG A 428 -14.54 15.41 -11.85
N LYS A 429 -14.25 16.58 -12.48
CA LYS A 429 -13.51 16.60 -13.74
C LYS A 429 -12.07 16.13 -13.59
N LEU A 430 -11.43 16.43 -12.47
CA LEU A 430 -10.13 15.88 -12.13
C LEU A 430 -10.20 14.34 -11.97
N GLY A 431 -11.27 13.81 -11.39
CA GLY A 431 -11.52 12.38 -11.30
C GLY A 431 -11.66 11.69 -12.67
N GLU A 432 -12.30 12.35 -13.63
CA GLU A 432 -12.37 11.87 -15.02
C GLU A 432 -10.96 11.86 -15.67
N LEU A 433 -10.18 12.92 -15.52
CA LEU A 433 -8.80 13.02 -16.02
C LEU A 433 -7.87 12.00 -15.34
N ASN A 434 -8.00 11.81 -14.02
CA ASN A 434 -7.27 10.80 -13.26
C ASN A 434 -7.41 9.38 -13.84
N ASN A 435 -8.60 9.06 -14.35
CA ASN A 435 -8.86 7.78 -15.00
C ASN A 435 -8.32 7.73 -16.44
N ARG A 436 -8.48 8.80 -17.21
CA ARG A 436 -8.09 8.87 -18.63
C ARG A 436 -6.57 8.88 -18.83
N LEU A 437 -5.84 9.56 -17.95
CA LEU A 437 -4.40 9.76 -18.04
C LEU A 437 -3.58 8.75 -17.25
N ARG A 438 -4.20 7.68 -16.77
CA ARG A 438 -3.53 6.64 -15.99
C ARG A 438 -2.32 6.06 -16.74
N GLY A 439 -1.12 6.15 -16.14
CA GLY A 439 0.12 5.55 -16.67
C GLY A 439 0.80 6.36 -17.76
N GLU A 440 0.31 7.58 -18.07
CA GLU A 440 0.88 8.44 -19.11
C GLU A 440 2.04 9.34 -18.63
N GLY A 441 2.43 9.24 -17.35
CA GLY A 441 3.40 10.16 -16.74
C GLY A 441 2.77 11.53 -16.47
N THR A 442 2.10 11.66 -15.32
CA THR A 442 1.23 12.81 -15.05
C THR A 442 1.55 13.49 -13.74
N ILE A 443 1.51 14.83 -13.74
CA ILE A 443 1.55 15.65 -12.53
C ILE A 443 0.25 16.45 -12.41
N LEU A 444 -0.31 16.48 -11.20
CA LEU A 444 -1.45 17.33 -10.86
C LEU A 444 -0.94 18.53 -10.04
N LEU A 445 -1.24 19.75 -10.48
CA LEU A 445 -0.92 21.01 -9.78
C LEU A 445 -2.21 21.77 -9.50
N GLY A 446 -2.30 22.36 -8.31
CA GLY A 446 -3.47 23.20 -7.99
C GLY A 446 -3.28 24.06 -6.76
N PRO A 447 -4.22 25.03 -6.58
CA PRO A 447 -4.14 26.02 -5.52
C PRO A 447 -4.48 25.43 -4.15
N GLY A 448 -3.66 25.69 -3.15
CA GLY A 448 -3.92 25.31 -1.76
C GLY A 448 -3.97 23.81 -1.54
N ARG A 449 -4.83 23.37 -0.64
CA ARG A 449 -4.94 21.96 -0.25
C ARG A 449 -5.75 21.12 -1.23
N TRP A 450 -5.27 19.92 -1.51
CA TRP A 450 -6.10 18.86 -2.05
C TRP A 450 -6.90 18.18 -0.92
N GLY A 451 -8.09 17.66 -1.23
CA GLY A 451 -8.90 16.91 -0.24
C GLY A 451 -9.49 17.73 0.91
N THR A 452 -9.56 19.05 0.76
CA THR A 452 -10.27 19.93 1.70
C THR A 452 -11.78 19.83 1.52
N THR A 453 -12.55 19.89 2.62
CA THR A 453 -14.01 20.05 2.55
C THR A 453 -14.44 21.51 2.36
N THR A 454 -13.48 22.45 2.43
CA THR A 454 -13.72 23.89 2.35
C THR A 454 -13.10 24.44 1.05
N PRO A 455 -13.90 24.76 0.02
CA PRO A 455 -13.41 25.19 -1.30
C PRO A 455 -12.56 26.46 -1.30
N SER A 456 -12.60 27.27 -0.26
CA SER A 456 -11.75 28.45 -0.09
C SER A 456 -10.31 28.12 0.34
N LEU A 457 -10.06 26.89 0.84
CA LEU A 457 -8.73 26.43 1.28
C LEU A 457 -7.98 25.62 0.21
N GLY A 458 -8.66 25.26 -0.88
CA GLY A 458 -8.10 24.44 -1.94
C GLY A 458 -9.16 23.76 -2.77
N VAL A 459 -8.84 22.66 -3.45
CA VAL A 459 -9.78 21.95 -4.31
C VAL A 459 -10.41 20.78 -3.56
N PRO A 460 -11.77 20.69 -3.47
CA PRO A 460 -12.48 19.73 -2.64
C PRO A 460 -12.56 18.33 -3.30
N VAL A 461 -11.42 17.73 -3.60
CA VAL A 461 -11.32 16.38 -4.15
C VAL A 461 -11.30 15.33 -3.04
N HIS A 462 -11.85 14.16 -3.32
CA HIS A 462 -11.54 12.95 -2.58
C HIS A 462 -10.25 12.33 -3.11
N PHE A 463 -9.46 11.68 -2.24
CA PHE A 463 -8.19 11.10 -2.66
C PHE A 463 -8.34 10.13 -3.85
N MET A 464 -9.43 9.35 -3.90
CA MET A 464 -9.71 8.43 -5.00
C MET A 464 -9.92 9.13 -6.36
N GLU A 465 -10.22 10.42 -6.37
CA GLU A 465 -10.35 11.21 -7.60
C GLU A 465 -9.00 11.65 -8.18
N ILE A 466 -7.90 11.53 -7.41
CA ILE A 466 -6.57 11.99 -7.83
C ILE A 466 -5.43 11.00 -7.56
N ASN A 467 -5.74 9.81 -7.08
CA ASN A 467 -4.75 8.82 -6.62
C ASN A 467 -3.92 8.13 -7.72
N ARG A 468 -4.19 8.42 -8.98
CA ARG A 468 -3.50 7.81 -10.14
C ARG A 468 -2.52 8.75 -10.82
N PHE A 469 -2.50 10.02 -10.43
CA PHE A 469 -1.44 10.93 -10.84
C PHE A 469 -0.11 10.50 -10.25
N ASP A 470 0.95 10.55 -11.04
CA ASP A 470 2.30 10.14 -10.60
C ASP A 470 2.90 11.09 -9.57
N CYS A 471 2.52 12.36 -9.65
CA CYS A 471 2.88 13.40 -8.69
C CYS A 471 1.69 14.30 -8.41
N ILE A 472 1.52 14.67 -7.14
CA ILE A 472 0.52 15.62 -6.67
C ILE A 472 1.25 16.83 -6.08
N ALA A 473 1.01 18.00 -6.66
CA ALA A 473 1.64 19.25 -6.25
C ALA A 473 0.62 20.23 -5.69
N GLU A 474 0.90 20.78 -4.53
CA GLU A 474 0.14 21.87 -3.92
C GLU A 474 0.88 23.20 -4.14
N LEU A 475 0.16 24.18 -4.63
CA LEU A 475 0.69 25.51 -4.90
C LEU A 475 0.19 26.49 -3.85
N ALA A 476 1.09 27.00 -3.02
CA ALA A 476 0.77 28.09 -2.13
C ALA A 476 0.61 29.37 -2.94
N TYR A 477 -0.46 30.11 -2.70
CA TYR A 477 -0.73 31.37 -3.36
C TYR A 477 -1.15 32.42 -2.33
N SER A 478 -0.93 33.69 -2.65
CA SER A 478 -1.42 34.81 -1.87
C SER A 478 -2.36 35.61 -2.76
N SER A 479 -3.67 35.35 -2.63
CA SER A 479 -4.71 36.12 -3.31
C SER A 479 -5.77 36.53 -2.32
N HIS A 480 -6.31 37.74 -2.46
CA HIS A 480 -7.36 38.28 -1.59
C HIS A 480 -7.05 38.27 -0.07
N GLY A 481 -5.76 38.30 0.30
CA GLY A 481 -5.32 38.32 1.70
C GLY A 481 -5.37 36.94 2.41
N LEU A 482 -5.62 35.85 1.67
CA LEU A 482 -5.60 34.49 2.17
C LEU A 482 -4.33 33.79 1.69
N ARG A 483 -3.59 33.22 2.63
CA ARG A 483 -2.51 32.28 2.37
C ARG A 483 -2.93 30.92 2.91
N PRO A 484 -3.49 30.02 2.08
CA PRO A 484 -3.91 28.72 2.57
C PRO A 484 -2.72 27.91 3.04
N GLU A 485 -2.88 27.23 4.16
CA GLU A 485 -1.94 26.20 4.59
C GLU A 485 -1.99 25.02 3.61
N LEU A 486 -0.86 24.38 3.36
CA LEU A 486 -0.79 23.16 2.57
C LEU A 486 -1.10 21.91 3.41
N SER A 487 -1.24 20.75 2.76
CA SER A 487 -1.80 19.53 3.39
C SER A 487 -0.94 18.87 4.46
N TYR A 488 0.25 19.40 4.79
CA TYR A 488 1.08 18.85 5.85
C TYR A 488 0.29 18.71 7.16
N GLY A 489 0.23 17.48 7.69
CA GLY A 489 -0.47 17.18 8.93
C GLY A 489 -1.98 16.95 8.79
N SER A 490 -2.52 16.96 7.59
CA SER A 490 -3.92 16.63 7.32
C SER A 490 -4.13 15.13 7.04
N HIS A 491 -5.40 14.68 7.04
CA HIS A 491 -5.75 13.30 6.66
C HIS A 491 -5.41 12.97 5.21
N PHE A 492 -5.57 13.94 4.34
CA PHE A 492 -5.18 13.81 2.94
C PHE A 492 -3.68 13.48 2.82
N PHE A 493 -2.85 14.08 3.66
CA PHE A 493 -1.44 13.74 3.74
C PHE A 493 -1.21 12.28 4.15
N GLN A 494 -2.01 11.76 5.10
CA GLN A 494 -1.97 10.36 5.48
C GLN A 494 -2.35 9.45 4.30
N ASP A 495 -3.34 9.82 3.51
CA ASP A 495 -3.74 9.11 2.30
C ASP A 495 -2.61 9.03 1.27
N LEU A 496 -1.88 10.13 1.06
CA LEU A 496 -0.70 10.17 0.19
C LEU A 496 0.40 9.22 0.66
N VAL A 497 0.69 9.24 1.96
CA VAL A 497 1.69 8.35 2.58
C VAL A 497 1.31 6.90 2.36
N GLU A 498 0.07 6.53 2.64
CA GLU A 498 -0.41 5.14 2.50
C GLU A 498 -0.40 4.64 1.05
N ALA A 499 -0.70 5.53 0.10
CA ALA A 499 -0.69 5.18 -1.32
C ALA A 499 0.72 5.16 -1.94
N GLY A 500 1.74 5.67 -1.23
CA GLY A 500 3.08 5.84 -1.79
C GLY A 500 3.12 6.87 -2.93
N SER A 501 2.22 7.86 -2.93
CA SER A 501 2.14 8.91 -3.95
C SER A 501 3.28 9.91 -3.77
N PHE A 502 3.88 10.37 -4.89
CA PHE A 502 4.85 11.46 -4.82
C PHE A 502 4.10 12.79 -4.61
N TYR A 503 4.56 13.55 -3.63
CA TYR A 503 3.94 14.83 -3.28
C TYR A 503 4.98 15.94 -3.22
N VAL A 504 4.62 17.12 -3.68
CA VAL A 504 5.44 18.31 -3.57
C VAL A 504 4.60 19.52 -3.16
N ALA A 505 5.13 20.32 -2.23
CA ALA A 505 4.57 21.60 -1.85
C ALA A 505 5.43 22.73 -2.42
N LEU A 506 4.81 23.62 -3.18
CA LEU A 506 5.45 24.74 -3.85
C LEU A 506 5.05 26.05 -3.20
N TYR A 507 6.02 26.87 -2.83
CA TYR A 507 5.85 28.18 -2.21
C TYR A 507 6.47 29.26 -3.10
N PRO A 508 5.79 29.69 -4.18
CA PRO A 508 6.31 30.70 -5.08
C PRO A 508 6.66 32.00 -4.34
N GLY A 509 7.87 32.51 -4.59
CA GLY A 509 8.36 33.73 -3.94
C GLY A 509 9.07 33.52 -2.60
N GLU A 510 9.18 32.27 -2.10
CA GLU A 510 10.03 31.93 -0.97
C GLU A 510 11.44 31.48 -1.41
N ASP A 511 12.44 31.70 -0.56
CA ASP A 511 13.80 31.27 -0.82
C ASP A 511 13.87 29.74 -1.03
N GLY A 512 14.49 29.34 -2.15
CA GLY A 512 14.63 27.93 -2.52
C GLY A 512 13.48 27.36 -3.33
N CYS A 513 12.43 28.14 -3.64
CA CYS A 513 11.34 27.74 -4.54
C CYS A 513 11.32 28.62 -5.79
N VAL A 514 11.44 27.96 -6.95
CA VAL A 514 11.24 28.55 -8.28
C VAL A 514 10.00 27.93 -8.88
N PHE A 515 9.09 28.74 -9.40
CA PHE A 515 7.92 28.30 -10.14
C PHE A 515 7.72 29.21 -11.36
N GLN A 516 7.63 28.62 -12.56
CA GLN A 516 7.52 29.34 -13.83
C GLN A 516 6.27 28.89 -14.57
N ASP A 517 5.14 29.53 -14.28
CA ASP A 517 3.85 29.23 -14.92
C ASP A 517 3.83 29.54 -16.41
N THR A 518 4.62 30.52 -16.86
CA THR A 518 4.77 30.88 -18.27
C THR A 518 5.29 29.71 -19.12
N LEU A 519 6.18 28.86 -18.58
CA LEU A 519 6.66 27.69 -19.30
C LEU A 519 5.57 26.64 -19.53
N PHE A 520 4.58 26.53 -18.65
CA PHE A 520 3.41 25.69 -18.89
C PHE A 520 2.52 26.32 -19.96
N ALA A 521 2.33 27.64 -19.94
CA ALA A 521 1.48 28.34 -20.90
C ALA A 521 2.05 28.26 -22.35
N ASP A 522 3.34 28.05 -22.51
CA ASP A 522 3.99 27.84 -23.82
C ASP A 522 3.74 26.42 -24.40
N CYS A 523 3.18 25.50 -23.57
CA CYS A 523 2.87 24.13 -24.02
C CYS A 523 1.44 24.04 -24.57
N GLU A 524 1.19 23.03 -25.41
CA GLU A 524 -0.16 22.78 -25.96
C GLU A 524 -1.11 22.39 -24.82
N ASN A 525 -2.25 23.09 -24.73
CA ASN A 525 -3.33 22.72 -23.84
C ASN A 525 -4.27 21.73 -24.56
N VAL A 526 -4.22 20.47 -24.16
CA VAL A 526 -5.00 19.38 -24.73
C VAL A 526 -6.29 19.08 -23.97
N TYR A 527 -6.71 19.94 -23.02
CA TYR A 527 -7.92 19.71 -22.21
C TYR A 527 -9.17 19.46 -23.07
N ALA A 528 -9.42 20.30 -24.06
CA ALA A 528 -10.59 20.16 -24.94
C ALA A 528 -10.55 18.85 -25.76
N GLN A 529 -9.38 18.34 -26.09
CA GLN A 529 -9.23 17.05 -26.79
C GLN A 529 -9.56 15.87 -25.85
N LEU A 530 -9.16 15.97 -24.60
CA LEU A 530 -9.42 14.95 -23.58
C LEU A 530 -10.85 15.01 -23.03
N MET A 531 -11.42 16.21 -22.95
CA MET A 531 -12.74 16.50 -22.35
C MET A 531 -13.62 17.26 -23.34
N PRO A 532 -14.00 16.66 -24.49
CA PRO A 532 -14.70 17.37 -25.57
C PRO A 532 -16.09 17.89 -25.16
N SER A 533 -16.74 17.27 -24.17
CA SER A 533 -18.02 17.76 -23.61
C SER A 533 -17.92 19.09 -22.90
N ASP A 534 -16.73 19.48 -22.47
CA ASP A 534 -16.48 20.66 -21.65
C ASP A 534 -15.74 21.77 -22.43
N ALA A 535 -15.53 21.59 -23.71
CA ALA A 535 -14.71 22.49 -24.54
C ALA A 535 -15.23 23.94 -24.58
N GLU A 536 -16.54 24.13 -24.38
CA GLU A 536 -17.20 25.45 -24.32
C GLU A 536 -17.65 25.84 -22.89
N ASP A 537 -17.34 25.00 -21.87
CA ASP A 537 -17.66 25.30 -20.47
C ASP A 537 -16.52 26.10 -19.82
N VAL A 538 -16.88 26.88 -18.80
CA VAL A 538 -15.93 27.62 -17.95
C VAL A 538 -14.86 26.69 -17.34
N MET A 539 -15.10 25.38 -17.25
CA MET A 539 -14.12 24.38 -16.80
C MET A 539 -12.87 24.36 -17.65
N ALA A 540 -12.95 24.63 -18.96
CA ALA A 540 -11.79 24.71 -19.85
C ALA A 540 -10.85 25.88 -19.54
N ASP A 541 -11.35 26.93 -18.88
CA ASP A 541 -10.52 28.04 -18.38
C ASP A 541 -9.90 27.73 -17.02
N VAL A 542 -10.57 26.89 -16.22
CA VAL A 542 -10.17 26.56 -14.85
C VAL A 542 -9.19 25.39 -14.83
N ILE A 543 -9.43 24.35 -15.64
CA ILE A 543 -8.56 23.17 -15.72
C ILE A 543 -7.85 23.20 -17.07
N ARG A 544 -6.53 23.16 -17.04
CA ARG A 544 -5.70 22.99 -18.23
C ARG A 544 -4.90 21.72 -18.14
N VAL A 545 -4.72 21.08 -19.28
CA VAL A 545 -3.87 19.90 -19.42
C VAL A 545 -2.79 20.21 -20.45
N TYR A 546 -1.59 20.47 -19.99
CA TYR A 546 -0.47 20.79 -20.85
C TYR A 546 0.27 19.53 -21.28
N ASP A 547 0.47 19.34 -22.58
CA ASP A 547 1.37 18.31 -23.10
C ASP A 547 2.81 18.83 -23.04
N LEU A 548 3.61 18.29 -22.14
CA LEU A 548 5.00 18.68 -21.92
C LEU A 548 5.99 17.99 -22.86
N GLY A 549 5.46 17.16 -23.78
CA GLY A 549 6.23 16.35 -24.71
C GLY A 549 6.76 15.06 -24.08
N LYS A 550 6.59 13.98 -24.81
CA LYS A 550 7.06 12.66 -24.38
C LYS A 550 8.59 12.68 -24.29
N ASP A 551 9.11 12.22 -23.14
CA ASP A 551 10.56 12.09 -22.86
C ASP A 551 11.36 13.42 -22.84
N GLN A 552 10.68 14.56 -22.78
CA GLN A 552 11.35 15.89 -22.77
C GLN A 552 11.31 16.54 -21.38
N THR A 553 10.51 16.04 -20.47
CA THR A 553 10.30 16.61 -19.14
C THR A 553 10.44 15.54 -18.08
N ILE A 554 11.24 15.83 -17.06
CA ILE A 554 11.53 14.90 -15.96
C ILE A 554 11.18 15.53 -14.62
N LEU A 555 10.47 14.78 -13.78
CA LEU A 555 10.38 15.02 -12.35
C LEU A 555 11.55 14.31 -11.68
N TYR A 556 12.38 15.08 -11.02
CA TYR A 556 13.54 14.57 -10.28
C TYR A 556 13.47 14.97 -8.82
N SER A 557 13.83 14.06 -7.94
CA SER A 557 14.04 14.37 -6.53
C SER A 557 15.20 13.59 -5.94
N GLU A 558 15.89 14.21 -5.01
CA GLU A 558 16.97 13.63 -4.23
C GLU A 558 16.84 14.02 -2.77
N VAL A 559 16.62 13.02 -1.92
CA VAL A 559 16.39 13.23 -0.48
C VAL A 559 17.66 13.73 0.22
N GLY A 560 18.84 13.24 -0.18
CA GLY A 560 20.12 13.64 0.42
C GLY A 560 20.42 15.14 0.27
N SER A 561 20.20 15.70 -0.91
CA SER A 561 20.36 17.13 -1.20
C SER A 561 19.10 17.94 -0.94
N GLN A 562 18.00 17.30 -0.53
CA GLN A 562 16.69 17.93 -0.35
C GLN A 562 16.20 18.70 -1.59
N THR A 563 16.53 18.20 -2.77
CA THR A 563 16.20 18.86 -4.05
C THR A 563 15.06 18.13 -4.76
N CYS A 564 14.06 18.87 -5.23
CA CYS A 564 13.01 18.37 -6.12
C CYS A 564 12.76 19.38 -7.23
N PHE A 565 12.60 18.89 -8.48
CA PHE A 565 12.26 19.75 -9.61
C PHE A 565 11.51 19.01 -10.72
N LEU A 566 10.73 19.77 -11.49
CA LEU A 566 10.20 19.40 -12.79
C LEU A 566 10.91 20.25 -13.84
N ALA A 567 11.55 19.64 -14.82
CA ALA A 567 12.41 20.35 -15.75
C ALA A 567 12.40 19.76 -17.16
N LYS A 568 12.66 20.63 -18.17
CA LYS A 568 13.03 20.20 -19.53
C LYS A 568 14.46 19.68 -19.54
N VAL A 569 14.69 18.55 -20.20
CA VAL A 569 16.00 17.88 -20.34
C VAL A 569 16.51 17.86 -21.77
#